data_eb579a292a33113222720fcb9f19876d
#
_entry.id   eb579a292a33113222720fcb9f19876d
#
_cell.length_a   1.000
_cell.length_b   1.000
_cell.length_c   1.000
_cell.angle_alpha   90.00
_cell.angle_beta   90.00
_cell.angle_gamma   90.00
#
_symmetry.space_group_name_H-M   'P 1'
#
loop_
_entity.id
_entity.type
_entity.pdbx_description
1 polymer ?
#
loop_
_entity_poly.entity_id
_entity_poly.type
_entity_poly.pdbx_seq_one_letter_code
_entity_poly.pdbx_strand_id
1 'polypeptide(L)'
;MPEALTIPATSEAAGQRLDRFLVEKLQGVSRSRIQLLLEQGDVLVDGERRKASLRLSGIETITITGEPHPAPLKATPEAIPLDAVYEDKDLAVVNKPAGMMVHAGSGQNEDARSRGTLVNALLHRFQSLSTTGGDLRPGIVHRLDKATSGLIVVAKNDRAHAALAAMFSGRRIKKTYVALLHGHLARDKGTIDAAVGRDPLRRTRMTARPTQNARSAVSHYEVVRRLTTKFGKFTLVKVRIETGRTHQIRVHLASIGHPVVGDTLYGAAGQLTEQVDSQPSATKTANRRSDPEKLRLGRNFLHAAELEFAHPATGKPLELRAPLPDELEEFLDRLERVPGGD
;
A
#
# COMPACT_ATOMS: atom_id res chain seq x y z
N MET A 1 23.64 -14.98 -27.07
CA MET A 1 22.19 -15.25 -27.08
C MET A 1 21.96 -16.43 -26.16
N PRO A 2 20.98 -16.42 -25.27
CA PRO A 2 20.69 -17.62 -24.48
C PRO A 2 20.37 -18.78 -25.43
N GLU A 3 20.86 -19.94 -25.07
CA GLU A 3 20.64 -21.19 -25.83
C GLU A 3 19.14 -21.52 -25.75
N ALA A 4 18.52 -21.80 -26.90
CA ALA A 4 17.10 -22.12 -26.93
C ALA A 4 16.84 -23.45 -26.24
N LEU A 5 15.96 -23.48 -25.24
CA LEU A 5 15.57 -24.69 -24.54
C LEU A 5 14.47 -25.42 -25.33
N THR A 6 14.73 -26.68 -25.70
CA THR A 6 13.74 -27.48 -26.43
C THR A 6 13.19 -28.59 -25.54
N ILE A 7 11.88 -28.71 -25.42
CA ILE A 7 11.16 -29.68 -24.60
C ILE A 7 10.20 -30.46 -25.50
N PRO A 8 10.40 -31.74 -25.74
CA PRO A 8 9.44 -32.60 -26.45
C PRO A 8 8.21 -32.86 -25.55
N ALA A 9 7.02 -32.74 -26.10
CA ALA A 9 5.84 -33.30 -25.50
C ALA A 9 5.86 -34.83 -25.64
N THR A 10 5.43 -35.52 -24.58
CA THR A 10 5.30 -36.97 -24.62
C THR A 10 3.83 -37.37 -24.63
N SER A 11 3.54 -38.64 -24.97
CA SER A 11 2.18 -39.18 -24.97
C SER A 11 1.44 -38.95 -23.63
N GLU A 12 2.16 -38.86 -22.51
CA GLU A 12 1.61 -38.54 -21.17
C GLU A 12 1.08 -37.11 -21.08
N ALA A 13 1.57 -36.21 -21.92
CA ALA A 13 1.13 -34.82 -21.97
C ALA A 13 -0.11 -34.60 -22.86
N ALA A 14 -0.58 -35.67 -23.54
CA ALA A 14 -1.75 -35.56 -24.41
C ALA A 14 -3.00 -35.08 -23.64
N GLY A 15 -3.67 -34.07 -24.17
CA GLY A 15 -4.82 -33.42 -23.55
C GLY A 15 -4.47 -32.37 -22.47
N GLN A 16 -3.21 -32.30 -22.02
CA GLN A 16 -2.74 -31.30 -21.06
C GLN A 16 -2.65 -29.91 -21.71
N ARG A 17 -2.91 -28.89 -20.95
CA ARG A 17 -2.73 -27.50 -21.43
C ARG A 17 -1.25 -27.13 -21.47
N LEU A 18 -0.83 -26.43 -22.52
CA LEU A 18 0.56 -25.97 -22.73
C LEU A 18 1.10 -25.21 -21.50
N ASP A 19 0.31 -24.28 -20.91
CA ASP A 19 0.74 -23.51 -19.76
C ASP A 19 0.98 -24.39 -18.50
N ARG A 20 0.21 -25.45 -18.34
CA ARG A 20 0.39 -26.41 -17.24
C ARG A 20 1.59 -27.34 -17.47
N PHE A 21 1.70 -27.86 -18.67
CA PHE A 21 2.84 -28.70 -19.06
C PHE A 21 4.17 -27.99 -18.82
N LEU A 22 4.28 -26.72 -19.25
CA LEU A 22 5.50 -25.94 -19.06
C LEU A 22 5.81 -25.66 -17.59
N VAL A 23 4.80 -25.41 -16.74
CA VAL A 23 5.01 -25.27 -15.29
C VAL A 23 5.56 -26.52 -14.64
N GLU A 24 5.12 -27.70 -15.08
CA GLU A 24 5.60 -28.98 -14.57
C GLU A 24 7.01 -29.29 -15.04
N LYS A 25 7.35 -28.98 -16.30
CA LYS A 25 8.67 -29.24 -16.87
C LYS A 25 9.75 -28.24 -16.45
N LEU A 26 9.37 -26.98 -16.23
CA LEU A 26 10.27 -25.91 -15.83
C LEU A 26 10.17 -25.68 -14.31
N GLN A 27 11.00 -26.41 -13.54
CA GLN A 27 11.01 -26.29 -12.09
C GLN A 27 11.25 -24.83 -11.63
N GLY A 28 10.44 -24.35 -10.68
CA GLY A 28 10.58 -23.00 -10.12
C GLY A 28 10.01 -21.86 -10.97
N VAL A 29 9.49 -22.15 -12.19
CA VAL A 29 8.88 -21.13 -13.05
C VAL A 29 7.39 -20.99 -12.73
N SER A 30 6.95 -19.75 -12.41
CA SER A 30 5.54 -19.51 -12.12
C SER A 30 4.68 -19.58 -13.39
N ARG A 31 3.41 -19.97 -13.22
CA ARG A 31 2.44 -19.98 -14.34
C ARG A 31 2.30 -18.59 -15.00
N SER A 32 2.39 -17.53 -14.22
CA SER A 32 2.33 -16.15 -14.74
C SER A 32 3.52 -15.84 -15.63
N ARG A 33 4.72 -16.35 -15.31
CA ARG A 33 5.91 -16.19 -16.15
C ARG A 33 5.76 -16.97 -17.46
N ILE A 34 5.25 -18.18 -17.40
CA ILE A 34 4.95 -18.98 -18.63
C ILE A 34 3.98 -18.23 -19.54
N GLN A 35 2.91 -17.65 -18.99
CA GLN A 35 1.96 -16.87 -19.77
C GLN A 35 2.60 -15.66 -20.43
N LEU A 36 3.48 -14.97 -19.72
CA LEU A 36 4.22 -13.82 -20.27
C LEU A 36 5.12 -14.23 -21.45
N LEU A 37 5.89 -15.32 -21.30
CA LEU A 37 6.73 -15.85 -22.37
C LEU A 37 5.91 -16.24 -23.61
N LEU A 38 4.75 -16.84 -23.42
CA LEU A 38 3.81 -17.16 -24.49
C LEU A 38 3.26 -15.92 -25.19
N GLU A 39 2.90 -14.87 -24.42
CA GLU A 39 2.42 -13.59 -24.93
C GLU A 39 3.50 -12.83 -25.72
N GLN A 40 4.74 -12.85 -25.24
CA GLN A 40 5.90 -12.25 -25.90
C GLN A 40 6.33 -13.02 -27.16
N GLY A 41 5.91 -14.28 -27.28
CA GLY A 41 6.26 -15.14 -28.40
C GLY A 41 7.61 -15.83 -28.22
N ASP A 42 8.11 -15.86 -27.00
CA ASP A 42 9.34 -16.54 -26.59
C ASP A 42 9.14 -18.05 -26.42
N VAL A 43 7.93 -18.56 -26.60
CA VAL A 43 7.59 -19.98 -26.62
C VAL A 43 6.91 -20.31 -27.93
N LEU A 44 7.49 -21.25 -28.64
CA LEU A 44 6.99 -21.77 -29.93
C LEU A 44 6.64 -23.26 -29.76
N VAL A 45 5.57 -23.69 -30.38
CA VAL A 45 5.16 -25.09 -30.48
C VAL A 45 5.25 -25.47 -31.97
N ASP A 46 6.13 -26.40 -32.31
CA ASP A 46 6.47 -26.80 -33.69
C ASP A 46 6.81 -25.57 -34.56
N GLY A 47 7.56 -24.60 -33.97
CA GLY A 47 7.98 -23.38 -34.64
C GLY A 47 6.94 -22.26 -34.70
N GLU A 48 5.72 -22.45 -34.18
CA GLU A 48 4.63 -21.49 -34.24
C GLU A 48 4.21 -20.97 -32.87
N ARG A 49 3.76 -19.70 -32.82
CA ARG A 49 3.16 -19.12 -31.62
C ARG A 49 1.81 -19.76 -31.31
N ARG A 50 1.61 -20.20 -30.08
CA ARG A 50 0.36 -20.82 -29.65
C ARG A 50 -0.17 -20.15 -28.36
N LYS A 51 -1.47 -20.28 -28.13
CA LYS A 51 -2.10 -19.78 -26.90
C LYS A 51 -1.78 -20.69 -25.72
N ALA A 52 -1.69 -20.11 -24.52
CA ALA A 52 -1.48 -20.82 -23.26
C ALA A 52 -2.49 -21.98 -23.03
N SER A 53 -3.69 -21.86 -23.59
CA SER A 53 -4.75 -22.84 -23.48
C SER A 53 -4.67 -24.00 -24.49
N LEU A 54 -3.68 -24.02 -25.41
CA LEU A 54 -3.48 -25.12 -26.33
C LEU A 54 -3.44 -26.44 -25.57
N ARG A 55 -4.16 -27.44 -26.05
CA ARG A 55 -4.06 -28.80 -25.54
C ARG A 55 -3.07 -29.57 -26.43
N LEU A 56 -2.07 -30.10 -25.79
CA LEU A 56 -1.02 -30.87 -26.48
C LEU A 56 -1.57 -32.23 -26.97
N SER A 57 -1.11 -32.70 -28.08
CA SER A 57 -1.36 -34.06 -28.61
C SER A 57 -0.33 -35.07 -28.15
N GLY A 58 0.82 -34.62 -27.60
CA GLY A 58 1.87 -35.44 -27.04
C GLY A 58 3.01 -35.79 -28.03
N ILE A 59 3.08 -35.07 -29.15
CA ILE A 59 4.11 -35.24 -30.19
C ILE A 59 4.82 -33.94 -30.54
N GLU A 60 4.35 -32.81 -29.96
CA GLU A 60 4.86 -31.46 -30.28
C GLU A 60 6.27 -31.25 -29.70
N THR A 61 6.99 -30.39 -30.39
CA THR A 61 8.27 -29.85 -29.92
C THR A 61 8.09 -28.43 -29.47
N ILE A 62 8.32 -28.14 -28.18
CA ILE A 62 8.18 -26.80 -27.61
C ILE A 62 9.58 -26.20 -27.49
N THR A 63 9.78 -25.05 -28.14
CA THR A 63 11.04 -24.29 -28.10
C THR A 63 10.84 -23.01 -27.31
N ILE A 64 11.70 -22.77 -26.32
CA ILE A 64 11.70 -21.58 -25.48
C ILE A 64 12.96 -20.80 -25.78
N THR A 65 12.80 -19.59 -26.34
CA THR A 65 13.90 -18.67 -26.69
C THR A 65 14.08 -17.56 -25.64
N GLY A 66 13.07 -17.30 -24.85
CA GLY A 66 13.13 -16.36 -23.72
C GLY A 66 13.76 -16.97 -22.47
N GLU A 67 14.07 -16.12 -21.49
CA GLU A 67 14.64 -16.51 -20.20
C GLU A 67 13.55 -17.06 -19.26
N PRO A 68 13.43 -18.37 -19.02
CA PRO A 68 12.41 -18.93 -18.12
C PRO A 68 12.62 -18.49 -16.67
N HIS A 69 13.87 -18.37 -16.25
CA HIS A 69 14.27 -17.92 -14.93
C HIS A 69 14.98 -16.58 -15.03
N PRO A 70 14.22 -15.44 -15.16
CA PRO A 70 14.85 -14.14 -15.20
C PRO A 70 15.70 -13.95 -13.95
N ALA A 71 16.80 -13.23 -14.10
CA ALA A 71 17.64 -12.87 -12.95
C ALA A 71 16.76 -12.29 -11.82
N PRO A 72 17.01 -12.61 -10.55
CA PRO A 72 16.26 -12.07 -9.44
C PRO A 72 16.17 -10.56 -9.57
N LEU A 73 14.95 -10.03 -9.50
CA LEU A 73 14.76 -8.58 -9.55
C LEU A 73 15.49 -7.94 -8.40
N LYS A 74 16.28 -6.93 -8.69
CA LYS A 74 16.92 -6.06 -7.71
C LYS A 74 16.34 -4.67 -7.83
N ALA A 75 16.10 -4.05 -6.70
CA ALA A 75 15.77 -2.63 -6.71
C ALA A 75 16.98 -1.82 -7.18
N THR A 76 16.76 -0.87 -8.07
CA THR A 76 17.80 0.00 -8.61
C THR A 76 17.75 1.39 -7.97
N PRO A 77 18.91 2.06 -7.74
CA PRO A 77 18.93 3.42 -7.22
C PRO A 77 18.26 4.42 -8.17
N GLU A 78 17.46 5.34 -7.62
CA GLU A 78 16.86 6.45 -8.36
C GLU A 78 16.99 7.76 -7.57
N ALA A 79 17.37 8.86 -8.24
CA ALA A 79 17.54 10.19 -7.65
C ALA A 79 16.18 10.84 -7.30
N ILE A 80 15.49 10.28 -6.32
CA ILE A 80 14.22 10.79 -5.80
C ILE A 80 14.50 11.48 -4.47
N PRO A 81 14.10 12.77 -4.30
CA PRO A 81 14.28 13.48 -3.04
C PRO A 81 13.58 12.78 -1.87
N LEU A 82 14.26 12.73 -0.73
CA LEU A 82 13.74 12.17 0.52
C LEU A 82 13.90 13.18 1.64
N ASP A 83 12.82 13.39 2.39
CA ASP A 83 12.81 14.13 3.64
C ASP A 83 13.23 13.19 4.79
N ALA A 84 14.48 13.29 5.22
CA ALA A 84 15.03 12.51 6.32
C ALA A 84 14.90 13.28 7.64
N VAL A 85 13.96 12.85 8.48
CA VAL A 85 13.68 13.45 9.79
C VAL A 85 14.74 13.07 10.82
N TYR A 86 15.34 11.90 10.67
CA TYR A 86 16.44 11.41 11.51
C TYR A 86 17.37 10.52 10.70
N GLU A 87 18.67 10.61 10.96
CA GLU A 87 19.67 9.75 10.35
C GLU A 87 20.88 9.60 11.25
N ASP A 88 21.36 8.35 11.38
CA ASP A 88 22.67 8.03 11.96
C ASP A 88 23.34 6.86 11.19
N LYS A 89 24.34 6.20 11.81
CA LYS A 89 25.04 5.06 11.19
C LYS A 89 24.19 3.77 11.14
N ASP A 90 23.19 3.63 12.00
CA ASP A 90 22.42 2.40 12.18
C ASP A 90 21.05 2.44 11.48
N LEU A 91 20.39 3.59 11.49
CA LEU A 91 19.06 3.75 10.93
C LEU A 91 18.81 5.15 10.36
N ALA A 92 17.78 5.25 9.55
CA ALA A 92 17.20 6.53 9.15
C ALA A 92 15.66 6.48 9.37
N VAL A 93 15.06 7.64 9.63
CA VAL A 93 13.61 7.80 9.60
C VAL A 93 13.28 8.86 8.58
N VAL A 94 12.47 8.48 7.60
CA VAL A 94 12.07 9.37 6.50
C VAL A 94 10.59 9.68 6.55
N ASN A 95 10.22 10.89 6.18
CA ASN A 95 8.85 11.30 5.98
C ASN A 95 8.45 10.97 4.53
N LYS A 96 7.82 9.81 4.33
CA LYS A 96 7.43 9.33 3.00
C LYS A 96 6.27 10.16 2.45
N PRO A 97 6.36 10.69 1.23
CA PRO A 97 5.22 11.35 0.59
C PRO A 97 4.10 10.34 0.25
N ALA A 98 2.87 10.83 0.13
CA ALA A 98 1.78 10.06 -0.44
C ALA A 98 2.03 9.79 -1.93
N GLY A 99 1.41 8.74 -2.48
CA GLY A 99 1.60 8.34 -3.86
C GLY A 99 2.82 7.44 -4.12
N MET A 100 3.82 7.43 -3.23
CA MET A 100 5.01 6.60 -3.31
C MET A 100 4.79 5.23 -2.65
N MET A 101 5.07 4.14 -3.38
CA MET A 101 5.13 2.79 -2.81
C MET A 101 6.40 2.63 -1.98
N VAL A 102 6.36 1.82 -0.92
CA VAL A 102 7.56 1.52 -0.12
C VAL A 102 8.54 0.67 -0.90
N HIS A 103 8.07 -0.39 -1.54
CA HIS A 103 8.86 -1.32 -2.35
C HIS A 103 8.00 -1.92 -3.47
N ALA A 104 8.62 -2.49 -4.49
CA ALA A 104 7.94 -3.22 -5.54
C ALA A 104 7.07 -4.36 -4.97
N GLY A 105 5.86 -4.52 -5.49
CA GLY A 105 4.98 -5.63 -5.17
C GLY A 105 5.37 -6.88 -5.97
N SER A 106 5.17 -8.07 -5.41
CA SER A 106 5.20 -9.31 -6.19
C SER A 106 4.00 -9.35 -7.14
N GLY A 107 4.20 -9.40 -8.47
CA GLY A 107 3.12 -9.52 -9.45
C GLY A 107 3.51 -9.07 -10.85
N GLN A 108 2.69 -9.38 -11.83
CA GLN A 108 2.88 -9.12 -13.26
C GLN A 108 3.27 -7.65 -13.56
N ASN A 109 4.18 -7.44 -14.52
CA ASN A 109 4.80 -6.17 -14.92
C ASN A 109 5.80 -5.62 -13.88
N GLU A 110 6.81 -6.40 -13.60
CA GLU A 110 7.85 -6.16 -12.59
C GLU A 110 8.65 -4.88 -12.90
N ASP A 111 8.95 -4.59 -14.15
CA ASP A 111 9.77 -3.42 -14.53
C ASP A 111 9.11 -2.06 -14.22
N ALA A 112 7.82 -1.92 -14.50
CA ALA A 112 7.12 -0.65 -14.26
C ALA A 112 6.82 -0.41 -12.77
N ARG A 113 6.77 -1.47 -11.92
CA ARG A 113 6.52 -1.38 -10.48
C ARG A 113 7.78 -1.33 -9.64
N SER A 114 8.93 -1.65 -10.21
CA SER A 114 10.21 -1.63 -9.51
C SER A 114 10.85 -0.25 -9.45
N ARG A 115 10.25 0.76 -10.07
CA ARG A 115 10.72 2.14 -10.11
C ARG A 115 9.83 3.09 -9.31
N GLY A 116 10.38 4.24 -8.92
CA GLY A 116 9.65 5.29 -8.20
C GLY A 116 9.25 4.88 -6.78
N THR A 117 9.89 3.88 -6.18
CA THR A 117 9.58 3.44 -4.83
C THR A 117 10.50 4.10 -3.81
N LEU A 118 10.11 4.05 -2.54
CA LEU A 118 10.97 4.50 -1.45
C LEU A 118 12.31 3.76 -1.46
N VAL A 119 12.31 2.46 -1.73
CA VAL A 119 13.55 1.66 -1.80
C VAL A 119 14.50 2.18 -2.87
N ASN A 120 14.00 2.57 -4.07
CA ASN A 120 14.84 3.16 -5.11
C ASN A 120 15.51 4.46 -4.64
N ALA A 121 14.74 5.32 -3.97
CA ALA A 121 15.24 6.57 -3.40
C ALA A 121 16.25 6.34 -2.27
N LEU A 122 15.99 5.36 -1.40
CA LEU A 122 16.89 4.99 -0.30
C LEU A 122 18.23 4.45 -0.82
N LEU A 123 18.22 3.60 -1.85
CA LEU A 123 19.42 3.08 -2.50
C LEU A 123 20.27 4.16 -3.13
N HIS A 124 19.65 5.22 -3.65
CA HIS A 124 20.39 6.37 -4.19
C HIS A 124 20.97 7.24 -3.08
N ARG A 125 20.22 7.47 -1.99
CA ARG A 125 20.62 8.38 -0.90
C ARG A 125 21.68 7.75 0.02
N PHE A 126 21.55 6.47 0.37
CA PHE A 126 22.37 5.82 1.36
C PHE A 126 23.37 4.87 0.74
N GLN A 127 24.65 4.99 1.14
CA GLN A 127 25.73 4.11 0.68
C GLN A 127 25.55 2.67 1.16
N SER A 128 24.88 2.48 2.30
CA SER A 128 24.65 1.18 2.91
C SER A 128 23.23 1.08 3.42
N LEU A 129 22.59 -0.03 3.10
CA LEU A 129 21.29 -0.46 3.64
C LEU A 129 21.38 -1.95 4.00
N SER A 130 20.62 -2.36 5.02
CA SER A 130 20.50 -3.79 5.34
C SER A 130 19.94 -4.59 4.17
N THR A 131 20.55 -5.72 3.89
CA THR A 131 20.09 -6.68 2.85
C THR A 131 19.22 -7.80 3.42
N THR A 132 19.04 -7.89 4.73
CA THR A 132 18.23 -8.91 5.42
C THR A 132 16.80 -9.02 4.88
N GLY A 133 16.21 -7.91 4.38
CA GLY A 133 14.90 -7.88 3.76
C GLY A 133 14.83 -8.47 2.34
N GLY A 134 15.97 -8.87 1.77
CA GLY A 134 16.14 -9.32 0.39
C GLY A 134 16.32 -8.17 -0.60
N ASP A 135 16.73 -8.50 -1.82
CA ASP A 135 17.16 -7.56 -2.87
C ASP A 135 16.10 -6.53 -3.32
N LEU A 136 14.83 -6.82 -3.07
CA LEU A 136 13.73 -5.89 -3.38
C LEU A 136 13.31 -4.99 -2.20
N ARG A 137 13.86 -5.22 -1.00
CA ARG A 137 13.46 -4.53 0.23
C ARG A 137 14.63 -4.16 1.13
N PRO A 138 15.77 -3.70 0.58
CA PRO A 138 16.91 -3.32 1.42
C PRO A 138 16.48 -2.28 2.46
N GLY A 139 16.85 -2.51 3.71
CA GLY A 139 16.55 -1.63 4.84
C GLY A 139 15.10 -1.60 5.34
N ILE A 140 14.16 -2.25 4.68
CA ILE A 140 12.72 -2.15 4.99
C ILE A 140 12.32 -3.13 6.10
N VAL A 141 11.95 -2.61 7.26
CA VAL A 141 11.46 -3.37 8.43
C VAL A 141 9.94 -3.28 8.64
N HIS A 142 9.29 -2.27 8.07
CA HIS A 142 7.83 -2.12 8.03
C HIS A 142 7.39 -1.35 6.78
N ARG A 143 6.09 -1.12 6.63
CA ARG A 143 5.59 -0.42 5.44
C ARG A 143 4.42 0.51 5.75
N LEU A 144 4.26 1.51 4.89
CA LEU A 144 3.07 2.34 4.74
C LEU A 144 2.37 2.01 3.41
N ASP A 145 1.08 2.25 3.33
CA ASP A 145 0.33 2.15 2.07
C ASP A 145 0.80 3.23 1.09
N LYS A 146 0.60 3.00 -0.22
CA LYS A 146 0.98 3.95 -1.27
C LYS A 146 0.42 5.36 -1.01
N ALA A 147 -0.86 5.45 -0.67
CA ALA A 147 -1.55 6.71 -0.45
C ALA A 147 -1.37 7.30 0.97
N THR A 148 -0.69 6.59 1.89
CA THR A 148 -0.39 7.06 3.24
C THR A 148 0.95 7.77 3.25
N SER A 149 1.00 8.97 3.79
CA SER A 149 2.24 9.73 4.04
C SER A 149 2.76 9.53 5.46
N GLY A 150 3.97 9.99 5.75
CA GLY A 150 4.52 10.09 7.10
C GLY A 150 5.70 9.18 7.39
N LEU A 151 6.01 9.03 8.66
CA LEU A 151 7.24 8.43 9.14
C LEU A 151 7.37 6.94 8.84
N ILE A 152 8.51 6.57 8.30
CA ILE A 152 8.94 5.19 8.10
C ILE A 152 10.40 5.04 8.53
N VAL A 153 10.70 4.04 9.37
CA VAL A 153 12.07 3.73 9.81
C VAL A 153 12.72 2.72 8.87
N VAL A 154 13.99 2.94 8.59
CA VAL A 154 14.82 2.18 7.65
C VAL A 154 16.11 1.76 8.35
N ALA A 155 16.51 0.50 8.18
CA ALA A 155 17.76 -0.04 8.74
C ALA A 155 18.93 0.15 7.75
N LYS A 156 20.02 0.77 8.19
CA LYS A 156 21.23 0.98 7.37
C LYS A 156 22.21 -0.20 7.43
N ASN A 157 22.05 -1.09 8.40
CA ASN A 157 22.84 -2.32 8.53
C ASN A 157 21.98 -3.49 9.08
N ASP A 158 22.47 -4.72 8.97
CA ASP A 158 21.74 -5.93 9.34
C ASP A 158 21.52 -6.06 10.85
N ARG A 159 22.43 -5.55 11.68
CA ARG A 159 22.25 -5.53 13.15
C ARG A 159 21.06 -4.66 13.54
N ALA A 160 20.99 -3.46 12.99
CA ALA A 160 19.85 -2.55 13.22
C ALA A 160 18.54 -3.16 12.67
N HIS A 161 18.60 -3.81 11.51
CA HIS A 161 17.45 -4.50 10.91
C HIS A 161 16.88 -5.57 11.84
N ALA A 162 17.73 -6.47 12.33
CA ALA A 162 17.31 -7.55 13.25
C ALA A 162 16.70 -6.98 14.53
N ALA A 163 17.31 -5.95 15.11
CA ALA A 163 16.83 -5.31 16.32
C ALA A 163 15.48 -4.60 16.11
N LEU A 164 15.35 -3.81 15.02
CA LEU A 164 14.09 -3.14 14.66
C LEU A 164 12.99 -4.16 14.36
N ALA A 165 13.27 -5.23 13.62
CA ALA A 165 12.31 -6.30 13.34
C ALA A 165 11.82 -6.97 14.64
N ALA A 166 12.72 -7.23 15.58
CA ALA A 166 12.37 -7.74 16.91
C ALA A 166 11.52 -6.74 17.72
N MET A 167 11.76 -5.43 17.57
CA MET A 167 10.95 -4.40 18.22
C MET A 167 9.56 -4.28 17.59
N PHE A 168 9.42 -4.41 16.26
CA PHE A 168 8.12 -4.45 15.60
C PHE A 168 7.31 -5.68 15.99
N SER A 169 7.93 -6.87 15.97
CA SER A 169 7.27 -8.12 16.37
C SER A 169 6.88 -8.12 17.84
N GLY A 170 7.71 -7.55 18.72
CA GLY A 170 7.45 -7.37 20.14
C GLY A 170 6.55 -6.18 20.50
N ARG A 171 6.00 -5.45 19.48
CA ARG A 171 5.11 -4.28 19.67
C ARG A 171 5.73 -3.16 20.52
N ARG A 172 7.07 -3.03 20.48
CA ARG A 172 7.82 -2.03 21.25
C ARG A 172 7.99 -0.69 20.54
N ILE A 173 7.51 -0.57 19.29
CA ILE A 173 7.49 0.67 18.52
C ILE A 173 6.06 1.21 18.54
N LYS A 174 5.88 2.38 19.15
CA LYS A 174 4.59 3.08 19.12
C LYS A 174 4.49 3.86 17.82
N LYS A 175 3.35 3.73 17.18
CA LYS A 175 3.04 4.36 15.88
C LYS A 175 1.73 5.10 16.02
N THR A 176 1.77 6.43 15.87
CA THR A 176 0.58 7.28 15.93
C THR A 176 0.31 7.88 14.57
N TYR A 177 -0.92 7.74 14.10
CA TYR A 177 -1.40 8.28 12.84
C TYR A 177 -2.43 9.37 13.11
N VAL A 178 -2.53 10.32 12.19
CA VAL A 178 -3.64 11.27 12.12
C VAL A 178 -4.55 10.86 10.96
N ALA A 179 -5.86 10.81 11.22
CA ALA A 179 -6.85 10.45 10.22
C ALA A 179 -8.09 11.35 10.35
N LEU A 180 -8.70 11.70 9.21
CA LEU A 180 -10.01 12.36 9.15
C LEU A 180 -11.05 11.34 8.71
N LEU A 181 -12.15 11.23 9.46
CA LEU A 181 -13.19 10.23 9.28
C LEU A 181 -14.51 10.87 8.87
N HIS A 182 -15.31 10.16 8.10
CA HIS A 182 -16.71 10.52 7.88
C HIS A 182 -17.55 10.26 9.14
N GLY A 183 -18.43 11.20 9.45
CA GLY A 183 -19.35 11.14 10.59
C GLY A 183 -18.71 11.51 11.92
N HIS A 184 -19.54 11.59 12.96
CA HIS A 184 -19.11 11.85 14.33
C HIS A 184 -18.98 10.52 15.09
N LEU A 185 -17.79 10.22 15.58
CA LEU A 185 -17.60 9.15 16.54
C LEU A 185 -18.34 9.48 17.84
N ALA A 186 -19.12 8.55 18.38
CA ALA A 186 -19.89 8.76 19.60
C ALA A 186 -19.01 8.84 20.86
N ARG A 187 -17.90 8.09 20.88
CA ARG A 187 -16.96 8.05 22.01
C ARG A 187 -15.68 8.80 21.67
N ASP A 188 -15.09 9.46 22.66
CA ASP A 188 -13.83 10.18 22.48
C ASP A 188 -12.64 9.25 22.30
N LYS A 189 -12.69 8.07 22.86
CA LYS A 189 -11.66 7.03 22.75
C LYS A 189 -12.29 5.68 22.49
N GLY A 190 -11.59 4.83 21.78
CA GLY A 190 -12.04 3.46 21.56
C GLY A 190 -10.94 2.55 21.04
N THR A 191 -11.21 1.25 21.18
CA THR A 191 -10.34 0.19 20.68
C THR A 191 -11.13 -0.64 19.67
N ILE A 192 -10.50 -0.90 18.52
CA ILE A 192 -11.01 -1.81 17.50
C ILE A 192 -10.08 -3.01 17.51
N ASP A 193 -10.55 -4.12 18.09
CA ASP A 193 -9.88 -5.42 18.11
C ASP A 193 -10.61 -6.34 17.15
N ALA A 194 -10.14 -6.38 15.92
CA ALA A 194 -10.76 -7.17 14.87
C ALA A 194 -9.68 -7.71 13.90
N ALA A 195 -9.66 -9.02 13.72
CA ALA A 195 -8.69 -9.64 12.83
C ALA A 195 -8.84 -9.12 11.39
N VAL A 196 -7.72 -8.85 10.72
CA VAL A 196 -7.69 -8.36 9.35
C VAL A 196 -7.23 -9.47 8.41
N GLY A 197 -8.06 -9.76 7.41
CA GLY A 197 -7.80 -10.74 6.37
C GLY A 197 -8.01 -10.18 4.97
N ARG A 198 -7.67 -10.95 3.93
CA ARG A 198 -7.96 -10.60 2.55
C ARG A 198 -9.45 -10.78 2.26
N ASP A 199 -10.06 -9.81 1.59
CA ASP A 199 -11.46 -9.90 1.17
C ASP A 199 -11.59 -11.01 0.11
N PRO A 200 -12.43 -12.03 0.33
CA PRO A 200 -12.58 -13.15 -0.60
C PRO A 200 -13.20 -12.74 -1.95
N LEU A 201 -14.01 -11.68 -1.96
CA LEU A 201 -14.70 -11.21 -3.16
C LEU A 201 -13.89 -10.15 -3.93
N ARG A 202 -13.07 -9.37 -3.23
CA ARG A 202 -12.27 -8.27 -3.81
C ARG A 202 -10.81 -8.39 -3.43
N ARG A 203 -10.00 -9.06 -4.25
CA ARG A 203 -8.60 -9.38 -3.97
C ARG A 203 -7.69 -8.19 -3.63
N THR A 204 -8.03 -6.98 -4.05
CA THR A 204 -7.29 -5.74 -3.75
C THR A 204 -7.64 -5.13 -2.38
N ARG A 205 -8.68 -5.66 -1.72
CA ARG A 205 -9.23 -5.17 -0.46
C ARG A 205 -8.92 -6.11 0.69
N MET A 206 -8.80 -5.52 1.89
CA MET A 206 -8.77 -6.26 3.17
C MET A 206 -10.15 -6.16 3.84
N THR A 207 -10.42 -7.04 4.79
CA THR A 207 -11.67 -7.03 5.56
C THR A 207 -11.39 -7.32 7.03
N ALA A 208 -12.19 -6.72 7.92
CA ALA A 208 -12.27 -7.05 9.35
C ALA A 208 -13.33 -8.12 9.66
N ARG A 209 -14.00 -8.66 8.64
CA ARG A 209 -14.89 -9.81 8.80
C ARG A 209 -14.07 -11.09 8.98
N PRO A 210 -14.55 -12.07 9.75
CA PRO A 210 -13.85 -13.34 9.89
C PRO A 210 -13.56 -13.99 8.54
N THR A 211 -12.29 -14.33 8.29
CA THR A 211 -11.84 -15.08 7.11
C THR A 211 -10.80 -16.10 7.56
N GLN A 212 -10.63 -17.19 6.80
CA GLN A 212 -9.76 -18.31 7.15
C GLN A 212 -8.29 -17.90 7.46
N ASN A 213 -7.80 -16.82 6.81
CA ASN A 213 -6.42 -16.34 6.95
C ASN A 213 -6.35 -14.95 7.61
N ALA A 214 -7.36 -14.56 8.39
CA ALA A 214 -7.32 -13.30 9.12
C ALA A 214 -6.30 -13.38 10.26
N ARG A 215 -5.58 -12.27 10.46
CA ARG A 215 -4.57 -12.14 11.52
C ARG A 215 -5.02 -11.10 12.54
N SER A 216 -4.79 -11.36 13.82
CA SER A 216 -5.13 -10.42 14.89
C SER A 216 -4.61 -9.00 14.58
N ALA A 217 -5.45 -8.02 14.84
CA ALA A 217 -5.13 -6.62 14.61
C ALA A 217 -5.85 -5.75 15.63
N VAL A 218 -5.12 -4.79 16.23
CA VAL A 218 -5.63 -3.89 17.26
C VAL A 218 -5.27 -2.46 16.90
N SER A 219 -6.29 -1.58 16.92
CA SER A 219 -6.15 -0.14 16.71
C SER A 219 -6.91 0.61 17.81
N HIS A 220 -6.27 1.63 18.38
CA HIS A 220 -6.87 2.54 19.36
C HIS A 220 -7.03 3.90 18.72
N TYR A 221 -8.19 4.52 18.88
CA TYR A 221 -8.40 5.89 18.43
C TYR A 221 -8.69 6.82 19.59
N GLU A 222 -8.31 8.07 19.42
CA GLU A 222 -8.63 9.20 20.27
C GLU A 222 -9.09 10.37 19.40
N VAL A 223 -10.27 10.93 19.73
CA VAL A 223 -10.85 12.06 19.02
C VAL A 223 -10.07 13.32 19.36
N VAL A 224 -9.58 14.00 18.32
CA VAL A 224 -8.95 15.32 18.43
C VAL A 224 -10.03 16.40 18.32
N ARG A 225 -10.87 16.31 17.29
CA ARG A 225 -11.97 17.26 17.03
C ARG A 225 -13.12 16.58 16.29
N ARG A 226 -14.35 17.03 16.56
CA ARG A 226 -15.53 16.75 15.73
C ARG A 226 -15.89 17.99 14.96
N LEU A 227 -16.09 17.84 13.67
CA LEU A 227 -16.35 18.93 12.73
C LEU A 227 -17.76 18.77 12.15
N THR A 228 -18.58 19.81 12.27
CA THR A 228 -19.83 19.94 11.53
C THR A 228 -19.65 21.04 10.51
N THR A 229 -19.68 20.70 9.24
CA THR A 229 -19.34 21.60 8.13
C THR A 229 -20.47 21.57 7.09
N LYS A 230 -20.42 22.47 6.13
CA LYS A 230 -21.35 22.44 4.99
C LYS A 230 -21.24 21.15 4.13
N PHE A 231 -20.16 20.40 4.25
CA PHE A 231 -19.97 19.10 3.57
C PHE A 231 -20.44 17.91 4.41
N GLY A 232 -20.94 18.14 5.62
CA GLY A 232 -21.38 17.10 6.54
C GLY A 232 -20.57 17.03 7.82
N LYS A 233 -20.66 15.87 8.51
CA LYS A 233 -20.01 15.63 9.80
C LYS A 233 -18.73 14.84 9.62
N PHE A 234 -17.68 15.23 10.34
CA PHE A 234 -16.37 14.58 10.30
C PHE A 234 -15.76 14.49 11.71
N THR A 235 -14.80 13.58 11.86
CA THR A 235 -14.03 13.44 13.12
C THR A 235 -12.55 13.34 12.79
N LEU A 236 -11.75 14.26 13.28
CA LEU A 236 -10.29 14.17 13.26
C LEU A 236 -9.84 13.34 14.45
N VAL A 237 -9.03 12.30 14.21
CA VAL A 237 -8.57 11.36 15.23
C VAL A 237 -7.07 11.14 15.19
N LYS A 238 -6.48 10.86 16.35
CA LYS A 238 -5.22 10.14 16.47
C LYS A 238 -5.51 8.64 16.55
N VAL A 239 -4.76 7.83 15.81
CA VAL A 239 -4.89 6.37 15.80
C VAL A 239 -3.56 5.75 16.14
N ARG A 240 -3.50 5.01 17.26
CA ARG A 240 -2.35 4.20 17.64
C ARG A 240 -2.60 2.74 17.28
N ILE A 241 -1.62 2.08 16.65
CA ILE A 241 -1.74 0.68 16.24
C ILE A 241 -0.71 -0.20 16.96
N GLU A 242 -1.14 -1.36 17.47
CA GLU A 242 -0.24 -2.38 18.03
C GLU A 242 0.32 -3.28 16.94
N THR A 243 -0.46 -3.54 15.91
CA THR A 243 -0.13 -4.39 14.76
C THR A 243 -0.04 -3.55 13.49
N GLY A 244 0.56 -4.08 12.43
CA GLY A 244 0.72 -3.37 11.15
C GLY A 244 0.22 -4.22 9.99
N ARG A 245 -1.07 -4.61 9.98
CA ARG A 245 -1.64 -5.37 8.84
C ARG A 245 -1.92 -4.45 7.66
N THR A 246 -1.89 -4.99 6.47
CA THR A 246 -2.21 -4.23 5.25
C THR A 246 -3.56 -3.55 5.40
N HIS A 247 -3.62 -2.24 5.14
CA HIS A 247 -4.81 -1.39 5.25
C HIS A 247 -5.49 -1.38 6.63
N GLN A 248 -4.82 -1.78 7.70
CA GLN A 248 -5.43 -2.03 9.02
C GLN A 248 -6.31 -0.87 9.51
N ILE A 249 -5.75 0.35 9.61
CA ILE A 249 -6.48 1.54 10.10
C ILE A 249 -7.72 1.79 9.24
N ARG A 250 -7.55 1.74 7.93
CA ARG A 250 -8.61 2.00 6.93
C ARG A 250 -9.76 1.00 7.06
N VAL A 251 -9.43 -0.29 7.20
CA VAL A 251 -10.41 -1.37 7.40
C VAL A 251 -11.10 -1.25 8.74
N HIS A 252 -10.37 -1.02 9.81
CA HIS A 252 -10.91 -0.91 11.16
C HIS A 252 -11.91 0.24 11.27
N LEU A 253 -11.53 1.44 10.82
CA LEU A 253 -12.40 2.61 10.89
C LEU A 253 -13.64 2.44 9.99
N ALA A 254 -13.48 1.87 8.79
CA ALA A 254 -14.62 1.54 7.94
C ALA A 254 -15.55 0.49 8.56
N SER A 255 -15.02 -0.49 9.31
CA SER A 255 -15.83 -1.55 9.94
C SER A 255 -16.75 -1.04 11.05
N ILE A 256 -16.42 0.10 11.65
CA ILE A 256 -17.27 0.77 12.63
C ILE A 256 -18.14 1.89 12.03
N GLY A 257 -18.25 1.94 10.69
CA GLY A 257 -19.10 2.91 9.98
C GLY A 257 -18.48 4.29 9.72
N HIS A 258 -17.20 4.48 10.04
CA HIS A 258 -16.50 5.75 9.91
C HIS A 258 -15.28 5.63 8.98
N PRO A 259 -15.47 5.46 7.64
CA PRO A 259 -14.35 5.34 6.71
C PRO A 259 -13.50 6.61 6.68
N VAL A 260 -12.20 6.45 6.39
CA VAL A 260 -11.26 7.55 6.23
C VAL A 260 -11.65 8.39 5.02
N VAL A 261 -11.69 9.72 5.15
CA VAL A 261 -12.02 10.65 4.06
C VAL A 261 -11.08 10.41 2.86
N GLY A 262 -11.65 10.39 1.65
CA GLY A 262 -10.93 10.13 0.41
C GLY A 262 -10.59 8.65 0.16
N ASP A 263 -10.94 7.74 1.07
CA ASP A 263 -10.69 6.30 0.92
C ASP A 263 -11.85 5.59 0.19
N THR A 264 -11.92 5.77 -1.12
CA THR A 264 -12.96 5.17 -1.96
C THR A 264 -12.94 3.64 -1.95
N LEU A 265 -11.78 3.02 -1.67
CA LEU A 265 -11.67 1.57 -1.57
C LEU A 265 -12.50 1.02 -0.39
N TYR A 266 -12.63 1.79 0.68
CA TYR A 266 -13.36 1.41 1.91
C TYR A 266 -14.66 2.19 2.11
N GLY A 267 -15.22 2.76 1.04
CA GLY A 267 -16.58 3.28 1.04
C GLY A 267 -16.71 4.77 1.38
N ALA A 268 -15.60 5.50 1.47
CA ALA A 268 -15.68 6.96 1.54
C ALA A 268 -16.09 7.55 0.17
N ALA A 269 -16.79 8.67 0.20
CA ALA A 269 -17.08 9.43 -1.01
C ALA A 269 -15.78 9.91 -1.68
N GLY A 270 -15.68 9.79 -3.00
CA GLY A 270 -14.53 10.29 -3.77
C GLY A 270 -14.48 11.82 -3.88
N GLN A 271 -15.61 12.48 -3.56
CA GLN A 271 -15.79 13.90 -3.56
C GLN A 271 -16.84 14.28 -2.52
N LEU A 272 -16.60 15.32 -1.76
CA LEU A 272 -17.57 15.93 -0.87
C LEU A 272 -18.33 17.00 -1.64
N THR A 273 -19.65 17.09 -1.44
CA THR A 273 -20.52 18.09 -2.05
C THR A 273 -21.21 18.83 -0.92
N GLU A 274 -21.27 20.15 -1.05
CA GLU A 274 -21.98 21.02 -0.11
C GLU A 274 -23.44 20.57 0.05
N GLN A 275 -23.87 20.41 1.30
CA GLN A 275 -25.25 20.08 1.64
C GLN A 275 -26.07 21.39 1.60
N VAL A 276 -26.83 21.56 0.54
CA VAL A 276 -27.77 22.68 0.44
C VAL A 276 -28.97 22.33 1.29
N ASP A 277 -29.26 23.12 2.35
CA ASP A 277 -30.44 22.96 3.17
C ASP A 277 -31.71 22.98 2.30
N SER A 278 -32.41 21.84 2.29
CA SER A 278 -33.64 21.63 1.51
C SER A 278 -34.87 22.26 2.20
N GLN A 279 -34.69 23.30 3.02
CA GLN A 279 -35.85 24.00 3.54
C GLN A 279 -36.49 24.85 2.41
N PRO A 280 -37.75 24.62 2.06
CA PRO A 280 -38.45 25.44 1.10
C PRO A 280 -38.72 26.81 1.76
N SER A 281 -37.84 27.79 1.50
CA SER A 281 -38.16 29.19 1.81
C SER A 281 -39.31 29.62 0.92
N ALA A 282 -40.39 30.03 1.56
CA ALA A 282 -41.65 30.44 0.89
C ALA A 282 -41.54 31.75 0.11
N THR A 283 -40.36 32.35 -0.04
CA THR A 283 -40.14 33.57 -0.79
C THR A 283 -39.35 33.24 -2.10
N LYS A 284 -40.10 33.13 -3.18
CA LYS A 284 -39.60 33.05 -4.56
C LYS A 284 -38.97 34.37 -4.98
N THR A 285 -37.73 34.64 -4.67
CA THR A 285 -36.86 35.52 -5.44
C THR A 285 -35.83 34.67 -6.12
N ALA A 286 -35.85 34.66 -7.45
CA ALA A 286 -34.95 33.89 -8.29
C ALA A 286 -33.51 34.41 -8.19
N ASN A 287 -32.83 34.17 -7.07
CA ASN A 287 -31.39 34.33 -6.98
C ASN A 287 -30.71 33.10 -7.65
N ARG A 288 -29.83 33.37 -8.58
CA ARG A 288 -28.94 32.33 -9.20
C ARG A 288 -28.36 31.49 -8.07
N ARG A 289 -28.86 30.25 -7.91
CA ARG A 289 -28.21 29.25 -7.05
C ARG A 289 -26.83 28.99 -7.65
N SER A 290 -25.78 29.41 -6.97
CA SER A 290 -24.44 28.96 -7.30
C SER A 290 -24.40 27.42 -7.23
N ASP A 291 -23.68 26.80 -8.14
CA ASP A 291 -23.47 25.34 -8.07
C ASP A 291 -22.87 24.98 -6.69
N PRO A 292 -23.32 23.87 -6.08
CA PRO A 292 -22.81 23.46 -4.76
C PRO A 292 -21.29 23.28 -4.80
N GLU A 293 -20.60 23.78 -3.79
CA GLU A 293 -19.16 23.64 -3.71
C GLU A 293 -18.77 22.16 -3.62
N LYS A 294 -17.70 21.83 -4.31
CA LYS A 294 -17.16 20.47 -4.35
C LYS A 294 -15.75 20.47 -3.79
N LEU A 295 -15.50 19.57 -2.83
CA LEU A 295 -14.19 19.39 -2.23
C LEU A 295 -13.72 17.96 -2.48
N ARG A 296 -12.50 17.80 -3.04
CA ARG A 296 -11.92 16.49 -3.36
C ARG A 296 -10.53 16.37 -2.76
N LEU A 297 -10.28 15.23 -2.12
CA LEU A 297 -8.96 14.81 -1.71
C LEU A 297 -8.52 13.66 -2.63
N GLY A 298 -7.36 13.79 -3.28
CA GLY A 298 -6.85 12.80 -4.24
C GLY A 298 -6.39 11.48 -3.61
N ARG A 299 -6.43 11.36 -2.27
CA ARG A 299 -5.99 10.22 -1.49
C ARG A 299 -6.80 10.06 -0.20
N ASN A 300 -6.51 9.02 0.58
CA ASN A 300 -7.03 8.92 1.95
C ASN A 300 -6.37 9.96 2.88
N PHE A 301 -7.15 10.57 3.77
CA PHE A 301 -6.66 11.46 4.84
C PHE A 301 -6.06 10.61 5.96
N LEU A 302 -4.85 10.08 5.72
CA LEU A 302 -4.13 9.25 6.67
C LEU A 302 -2.63 9.56 6.61
N HIS A 303 -2.06 9.88 7.77
CA HIS A 303 -0.66 10.30 7.92
C HIS A 303 -0.03 9.63 9.14
N ALA A 304 1.14 9.01 8.99
CA ALA A 304 1.95 8.43 10.08
C ALA A 304 2.74 9.57 10.75
N ALA A 305 2.12 10.18 11.77
CA ALA A 305 2.59 11.43 12.35
C ALA A 305 3.68 11.25 13.40
N GLU A 306 3.67 10.15 14.17
CA GLU A 306 4.60 9.99 15.28
C GLU A 306 5.15 8.56 15.35
N LEU A 307 6.45 8.45 15.63
CA LEU A 307 7.14 7.20 15.95
C LEU A 307 7.92 7.36 17.25
N GLU A 308 7.68 6.44 18.22
CA GLU A 308 8.41 6.40 19.47
C GLU A 308 9.00 4.99 19.68
N PHE A 309 10.31 4.91 19.91
CA PHE A 309 11.00 3.65 20.17
C PHE A 309 12.38 3.89 20.79
N ALA A 310 12.96 2.86 21.41
CA ALA A 310 14.35 2.91 21.85
C ALA A 310 15.29 2.69 20.66
N HIS A 311 16.32 3.49 20.53
CA HIS A 311 17.34 3.32 19.48
C HIS A 311 17.98 1.92 19.56
N PRO A 312 18.03 1.14 18.47
CA PRO A 312 18.41 -0.28 18.50
C PRO A 312 19.83 -0.55 18.98
N ALA A 313 20.76 0.39 18.82
CA ALA A 313 22.15 0.22 19.25
C ALA A 313 22.44 0.87 20.60
N THR A 314 21.84 2.02 20.90
CA THR A 314 22.19 2.82 22.11
C THR A 314 21.16 2.69 23.23
N GLY A 315 19.96 2.18 22.95
CA GLY A 315 18.84 2.13 23.90
C GLY A 315 18.20 3.49 24.24
N LYS A 316 18.72 4.59 23.71
CA LYS A 316 18.16 5.94 23.96
C LYS A 316 16.78 6.07 23.35
N PRO A 317 15.81 6.71 24.03
CA PRO A 317 14.49 6.95 23.46
C PRO A 317 14.59 7.89 22.25
N LEU A 318 13.87 7.55 21.19
CA LEU A 318 13.64 8.38 20.01
C LEU A 318 12.13 8.67 19.91
N GLU A 319 11.79 9.94 19.88
CA GLU A 319 10.44 10.47 19.66
C GLU A 319 10.48 11.37 18.43
N LEU A 320 9.95 10.87 17.33
CA LEU A 320 10.03 11.53 16.04
C LEU A 320 8.63 11.91 15.57
N ARG A 321 8.51 13.08 14.98
CA ARG A 321 7.24 13.64 14.50
C ARG A 321 7.39 14.16 13.09
N ALA A 322 6.34 13.98 12.29
CA ALA A 322 6.17 14.64 11.00
C ALA A 322 4.86 15.46 11.05
N PRO A 323 4.88 16.75 10.67
CA PRO A 323 3.66 17.55 10.54
C PRO A 323 2.75 16.97 9.46
N LEU A 324 1.48 17.34 9.49
CA LEU A 324 0.58 17.04 8.37
C LEU A 324 1.17 17.66 7.10
N PRO A 325 1.13 16.95 5.96
CA PRO A 325 1.49 17.56 4.68
C PRO A 325 0.53 18.68 4.32
N ASP A 326 1.03 19.73 3.65
CA ASP A 326 0.28 20.91 3.24
C ASP A 326 -1.06 20.57 2.57
N GLU A 327 -1.08 19.57 1.70
CA GLU A 327 -2.32 19.13 1.03
C GLU A 327 -3.42 18.65 1.99
N LEU A 328 -3.04 18.08 3.15
CA LEU A 328 -3.99 17.64 4.18
C LEU A 328 -4.42 18.82 5.07
N GLU A 329 -3.51 19.74 5.37
CA GLU A 329 -3.82 20.96 6.11
C GLU A 329 -4.75 21.86 5.29
N GLU A 330 -4.41 22.13 4.04
CA GLU A 330 -5.27 22.91 3.12
C GLU A 330 -6.65 22.28 2.93
N PHE A 331 -6.72 20.94 2.83
CA PHE A 331 -8.00 20.26 2.75
C PHE A 331 -8.82 20.46 4.02
N LEU A 332 -8.19 20.38 5.20
CA LEU A 332 -8.84 20.56 6.49
C LEU A 332 -9.33 22.01 6.65
N ASP A 333 -8.52 22.99 6.29
CA ASP A 333 -8.86 24.41 6.31
C ASP A 333 -10.06 24.70 5.39
N ARG A 334 -10.05 24.15 4.17
CA ARG A 334 -11.17 24.31 3.23
C ARG A 334 -12.45 23.65 3.74
N LEU A 335 -12.31 22.49 4.43
CA LEU A 335 -13.44 21.79 5.03
C LEU A 335 -14.09 22.60 6.16
N GLU A 336 -13.28 23.35 6.93
CA GLU A 336 -13.70 24.12 8.10
C GLU A 336 -14.18 25.54 7.76
N ARG A 337 -13.87 26.06 6.56
CA ARG A 337 -14.32 27.41 6.17
C ARG A 337 -15.83 27.52 6.24
N VAL A 338 -16.28 28.43 7.11
CA VAL A 338 -17.67 28.85 7.18
C VAL A 338 -17.93 29.84 6.04
N PRO A 339 -19.00 29.69 5.23
CA PRO A 339 -19.37 30.73 4.27
C PRO A 339 -19.67 32.04 5.00
N GLY A 340 -18.90 33.10 4.73
CA GLY A 340 -19.25 34.46 5.16
C GLY A 340 -18.43 35.08 6.30
N GLY A 341 -17.17 34.72 6.46
CA GLY A 341 -16.22 35.40 7.33
C GLY A 341 -15.10 36.05 6.51
N ASP A 342 -15.36 37.17 5.90
CA ASP A 342 -14.40 38.24 5.53
C ASP A 342 -14.58 39.41 6.45
#